data_a9ee1c8d982dcd20ec4259310360f255
#
_entry.id   a9ee1c8d982dcd20ec4259310360f255
#
_cell.length_a   1.000
_cell.length_b   1.000
_cell.length_c   1.000
_cell.angle_alpha   90.00
_cell.angle_beta   90.00
_cell.angle_gamma   90.00
#
_symmetry.space_group_name_H-M   'P 1'
#
loop_
_entity.id
_entity.type
_entity.pdbx_description
1 polymer ?
#
loop_
_entity_poly.entity_id
_entity_poly.type
_entity_poly.pdbx_seq_one_letter_code
_entity_poly.pdbx_strand_id
1 'polypeptide(L)'
;MPFLLLLLVVVTGLGQPIQIAANNRLREAAQSSGLSALIGFLVGAILLTTLILSGLIERGELSGLARAPWWAWVGGAFAVFSAVVGIVALPHLSAASLIAAAILGQLVASTVIDHFGWLNVPVVPINKSRIVGAVLLFVGALLMRRT
;
A
#
# COMPACT_ATOMS: atom_id res chain seq x y z
N MET A 1 1.47 -5.29 23.66
CA MET A 1 2.12 -4.71 22.46
C MET A 1 1.47 -5.12 21.11
N PRO A 2 1.22 -6.39 20.76
CA PRO A 2 0.69 -6.72 19.41
C PRO A 2 -0.69 -6.12 19.12
N PHE A 3 -1.57 -6.00 20.09
CA PHE A 3 -2.90 -5.42 19.93
C PHE A 3 -2.85 -3.91 19.60
N LEU A 4 -1.99 -3.15 20.26
CA LEU A 4 -1.78 -1.72 19.96
C LEU A 4 -1.24 -1.51 18.54
N LEU A 5 -0.27 -2.33 18.12
CA LEU A 5 0.25 -2.28 16.75
C LEU A 5 -0.83 -2.61 15.73
N LEU A 6 -1.69 -3.59 16.02
CA LEU A 6 -2.81 -3.92 15.15
C LEU A 6 -3.80 -2.74 15.00
N LEU A 7 -4.13 -2.07 16.11
CA LEU A 7 -4.97 -0.87 16.08
C LEU A 7 -4.33 0.26 15.24
N LEU A 8 -3.03 0.49 15.40
CA LEU A 8 -2.31 1.48 14.59
C LEU A 8 -2.37 1.14 13.10
N VAL A 9 -2.20 -0.13 12.73
CA VAL A 9 -2.34 -0.56 11.33
C VAL A 9 -3.76 -0.30 10.81
N VAL A 10 -4.80 -0.56 11.60
CA VAL A 10 -6.18 -0.22 11.21
C VAL A 10 -6.34 1.28 11.01
N VAL A 11 -5.80 2.10 11.91
CA VAL A 11 -5.85 3.57 11.79
C VAL A 11 -5.16 4.05 10.50
N THR A 12 -4.01 3.47 10.13
CA THR A 12 -3.37 3.83 8.84
C THR A 12 -4.26 3.51 7.64
N GLY A 13 -5.06 2.44 7.74
CA GLY A 13 -6.05 2.09 6.71
C GLY A 13 -7.12 3.16 6.50
N LEU A 14 -7.50 3.92 7.54
CA LEU A 14 -8.46 5.02 7.42
C LEU A 14 -7.93 6.18 6.55
N GLY A 15 -6.63 6.33 6.44
CA GLY A 15 -5.99 7.35 5.58
C GLY A 15 -6.05 7.02 4.09
N GLN A 16 -6.19 5.76 3.71
CA GLN A 16 -6.17 5.35 2.30
C GLN A 16 -7.28 5.98 1.44
N PRO A 17 -8.56 5.97 1.85
CA PRO A 17 -9.61 6.64 1.09
C PRO A 17 -9.37 8.14 0.92
N ILE A 18 -8.82 8.80 1.94
CA ILE A 18 -8.47 10.22 1.91
C ILE A 18 -7.36 10.46 0.88
N GLN A 19 -6.31 9.65 0.90
CA GLN A 19 -5.19 9.73 -0.05
C GLN A 19 -5.68 9.54 -1.51
N ILE A 20 -6.53 8.55 -1.74
CA ILE A 20 -7.09 8.28 -3.08
C ILE A 20 -7.91 9.48 -3.56
N ALA A 21 -8.78 10.03 -2.72
CA ALA A 21 -9.60 11.20 -3.04
C ALA A 21 -8.73 12.45 -3.33
N ALA A 22 -7.71 12.71 -2.49
CA ALA A 22 -6.79 13.82 -2.67
C ALA A 22 -6.01 13.70 -3.98
N ASN A 23 -5.47 12.52 -4.29
CA ASN A 23 -4.76 12.27 -5.53
C ASN A 23 -5.68 12.42 -6.76
N ASN A 24 -6.97 12.05 -6.66
CA ASN A 24 -7.91 12.27 -7.75
C ASN A 24 -8.17 13.77 -7.99
N ARG A 25 -8.28 14.57 -6.93
CA ARG A 25 -8.41 16.04 -7.09
C ARG A 25 -7.16 16.66 -7.73
N LEU A 26 -5.96 16.20 -7.36
CA LEU A 26 -4.72 16.61 -8.03
C LEU A 26 -4.73 16.19 -9.51
N ARG A 27 -5.22 14.99 -9.85
CA ARG A 27 -5.36 14.52 -11.22
C ARG A 27 -6.30 15.42 -12.05
N GLU A 28 -7.44 15.79 -11.47
CA GLU A 28 -8.40 16.69 -12.13
C GLU A 28 -7.78 18.07 -12.39
N ALA A 29 -7.06 18.63 -11.43
CA ALA A 29 -6.39 19.92 -11.57
C ALA A 29 -5.21 19.87 -12.55
N ALA A 30 -4.39 18.83 -12.51
CA ALA A 30 -3.21 18.68 -13.35
C ALA A 30 -3.51 18.05 -14.71
N GLN A 31 -4.74 17.54 -14.94
CA GLN A 31 -5.14 16.78 -16.13
C GLN A 31 -4.19 15.60 -16.45
N SER A 32 -3.54 15.05 -15.40
CA SER A 32 -2.53 14.01 -15.53
C SER A 32 -2.45 13.14 -14.27
N SER A 33 -2.66 11.83 -14.45
CA SER A 33 -2.50 10.84 -13.37
C SER A 33 -1.05 10.71 -12.94
N GLY A 34 -0.10 10.76 -13.88
CA GLY A 34 1.32 10.69 -13.58
C GLY A 34 1.80 11.89 -12.77
N LEU A 35 1.40 13.11 -13.14
CA LEU A 35 1.77 14.32 -12.42
C LEU A 35 1.13 14.34 -11.02
N SER A 36 -0.12 13.90 -10.88
CA SER A 36 -0.78 13.75 -9.59
C SER A 36 -0.02 12.80 -8.65
N ALA A 37 0.36 11.62 -9.16
CA ALA A 37 1.15 10.66 -8.39
C ALA A 37 2.51 11.24 -8.00
N LEU A 38 3.21 11.90 -8.94
CA LEU A 38 4.50 12.54 -8.66
C LEU A 38 4.40 13.58 -7.55
N ILE A 39 3.40 14.47 -7.61
CA ILE A 39 3.17 15.49 -6.57
C ILE A 39 2.92 14.82 -5.22
N GLY A 40 2.07 13.79 -5.17
CA GLY A 40 1.79 13.05 -3.94
C GLY A 40 3.05 12.44 -3.32
N PHE A 41 3.92 11.82 -4.13
CA PHE A 41 5.20 11.27 -3.66
C PHE A 41 6.19 12.35 -3.23
N LEU A 42 6.25 13.49 -3.92
CA LEU A 42 7.10 14.61 -3.52
C LEU A 42 6.67 15.21 -2.17
N VAL A 43 5.38 15.41 -1.96
CA VAL A 43 4.86 15.88 -0.66
C VAL A 43 5.21 14.88 0.44
N GLY A 44 5.02 13.58 0.19
CA GLY A 44 5.41 12.53 1.12
C GLY A 44 6.92 12.50 1.40
N ALA A 45 7.74 12.66 0.37
CA ALA A 45 9.21 12.72 0.50
C ALA A 45 9.66 13.93 1.32
N ILE A 46 9.08 15.11 1.09
CA ILE A 46 9.37 16.34 1.86
C ILE A 46 9.01 16.14 3.33
N LEU A 47 7.80 15.61 3.60
CA LEU A 47 7.35 15.36 4.96
C LEU A 47 8.28 14.37 5.69
N LEU A 48 8.61 13.25 5.04
CA LEU A 48 9.49 12.23 5.62
C LEU A 48 10.90 12.80 5.89
N THR A 49 11.45 13.56 4.95
CA THR A 49 12.75 14.23 5.13
C THR A 49 12.70 15.19 6.33
N THR A 50 11.63 15.96 6.48
CA THR A 50 11.45 16.88 7.61
C THR A 50 11.41 16.12 8.94
N LEU A 51 10.69 15.00 9.00
CA LEU A 51 10.60 14.16 10.20
C LEU A 51 11.94 13.52 10.58
N ILE A 52 12.74 13.11 9.59
CA ILE A 52 14.10 12.59 9.82
C ILE A 52 15.04 13.71 10.32
N LEU A 53 15.00 14.87 9.68
CA LEU A 53 15.86 16.00 10.07
C LEU A 53 15.52 16.56 11.45
N SER A 54 14.25 16.55 11.83
CA SER A 54 13.79 16.96 13.18
C SER A 54 14.14 15.95 14.29
N GLY A 55 14.60 14.75 13.93
CA GLY A 55 14.94 13.69 14.90
C GLY A 55 13.72 12.94 15.43
N LEU A 56 12.52 13.17 14.89
CA LEU A 56 11.32 12.41 15.24
C LEU A 56 11.35 10.98 14.69
N ILE A 57 12.12 10.76 13.64
CA ILE A 57 12.39 9.44 13.05
C ILE A 57 13.89 9.23 13.02
N GLU A 58 14.33 7.99 13.25
CA GLU A 58 15.75 7.62 13.28
C GLU A 58 16.45 7.96 11.95
N ARG A 59 17.64 8.52 12.07
CA ARG A 59 18.54 8.74 10.93
C ARG A 59 19.24 7.43 10.64
N GLY A 60 18.87 6.78 9.53
CA GLY A 60 19.55 5.59 9.07
C GLY A 60 20.94 5.87 8.50
N GLU A 61 21.71 4.80 8.24
CA GLU A 61 23.01 4.86 7.56
C GLU A 61 22.86 4.59 6.07
N LEU A 62 23.28 5.54 5.24
CA LEU A 62 23.26 5.39 3.78
C LEU A 62 24.26 4.34 3.27
N SER A 63 25.35 4.13 4.03
CA SER A 63 26.40 3.16 3.68
C SER A 63 25.90 1.72 3.54
N GLY A 64 24.85 1.36 4.28
CA GLY A 64 24.20 0.04 4.22
C GLY A 64 23.41 -0.19 2.93
N LEU A 65 22.93 0.88 2.29
CA LEU A 65 22.07 0.77 1.10
C LEU A 65 22.77 0.14 -0.10
N ALA A 66 24.09 0.34 -0.23
CA ALA A 66 24.87 -0.27 -1.30
C ALA A 66 24.91 -1.81 -1.23
N ARG A 67 24.62 -2.39 -0.06
CA ARG A 67 24.58 -3.84 0.15
C ARG A 67 23.17 -4.40 0.05
N ALA A 68 22.14 -3.56 -0.13
CA ALA A 68 20.76 -4.00 -0.25
C ALA A 68 20.60 -4.82 -1.55
N PRO A 69 19.89 -5.95 -1.50
CA PRO A 69 19.64 -6.75 -2.69
C PRO A 69 18.78 -5.94 -3.69
N TRP A 70 18.94 -6.19 -4.98
CA TRP A 70 18.24 -5.45 -6.04
C TRP A 70 16.70 -5.43 -5.88
N TRP A 71 16.13 -6.52 -5.39
CA TRP A 71 14.68 -6.63 -5.19
C TRP A 71 14.15 -5.68 -4.10
N ALA A 72 14.99 -5.22 -3.15
CA ALA A 72 14.58 -4.26 -2.14
C ALA A 72 14.16 -2.91 -2.75
N TRP A 73 14.67 -2.58 -3.94
CA TRP A 73 14.35 -1.34 -4.66
C TRP A 73 13.04 -1.42 -5.45
N VAL A 74 12.53 -2.62 -5.69
CA VAL A 74 11.29 -2.85 -6.45
C VAL A 74 10.07 -2.29 -5.73
N GLY A 75 10.12 -2.16 -4.39
CA GLY A 75 9.03 -1.59 -3.59
C GLY A 75 8.60 -0.20 -4.05
N GLY A 76 9.56 0.67 -4.40
CA GLY A 76 9.25 1.99 -4.95
C GLY A 76 8.52 1.94 -6.29
N ALA A 77 8.91 1.03 -7.17
CA ALA A 77 8.26 0.85 -8.47
C ALA A 77 6.80 0.36 -8.29
N PHE A 78 6.56 -0.59 -7.39
CA PHE A 78 5.21 -1.03 -7.04
C PHE A 78 4.36 0.07 -6.40
N ALA A 79 4.96 0.94 -5.58
CA ALA A 79 4.25 2.08 -5.00
C ALA A 79 3.76 3.04 -6.10
N VAL A 80 4.61 3.36 -7.08
CA VAL A 80 4.23 4.19 -8.23
C VAL A 80 3.14 3.52 -9.06
N PHE A 81 3.32 2.24 -9.40
CA PHE A 81 2.32 1.46 -10.15
C PHE A 81 0.96 1.49 -9.45
N SER A 82 0.91 1.18 -8.14
CA SER A 82 -0.32 1.15 -7.36
C SER A 82 -0.99 2.52 -7.28
N ALA A 83 -0.21 3.60 -7.11
CA ALA A 83 -0.74 4.96 -7.08
C ALA A 83 -1.37 5.35 -8.41
N VAL A 84 -0.68 5.11 -9.54
CA VAL A 84 -1.20 5.44 -10.87
C VAL A 84 -2.45 4.63 -11.19
N VAL A 85 -2.45 3.32 -10.93
CA VAL A 85 -3.63 2.46 -11.13
C VAL A 85 -4.80 2.94 -10.27
N GLY A 86 -4.57 3.27 -9.00
CA GLY A 86 -5.61 3.80 -8.10
C GLY A 86 -6.22 5.11 -8.61
N ILE A 87 -5.40 6.03 -9.07
CA ILE A 87 -5.84 7.32 -9.63
C ILE A 87 -6.66 7.12 -10.91
N VAL A 88 -6.24 6.22 -11.80
CA VAL A 88 -6.94 5.93 -13.07
C VAL A 88 -8.24 5.17 -12.82
N ALA A 89 -8.27 4.26 -11.85
CA ALA A 89 -9.41 3.40 -11.58
C ALA A 89 -10.54 4.11 -10.80
N LEU A 90 -10.22 5.12 -9.98
CA LEU A 90 -11.21 5.78 -9.12
C LEU A 90 -12.42 6.38 -9.86
N PRO A 91 -12.30 6.97 -11.06
CA PRO A 91 -13.47 7.46 -11.80
C PRO A 91 -14.44 6.35 -12.23
N HIS A 92 -13.96 5.10 -12.31
CA HIS A 92 -14.71 3.93 -12.77
C HIS A 92 -15.18 3.02 -11.64
N LEU A 93 -14.54 3.13 -10.47
CA LEU A 93 -14.80 2.30 -9.29
C LEU A 93 -15.06 3.19 -8.06
N SER A 94 -15.91 2.73 -7.13
CA SER A 94 -15.98 3.41 -5.84
C SER A 94 -14.66 3.22 -5.07
N ALA A 95 -14.31 4.18 -4.21
CA ALA A 95 -13.12 4.08 -3.35
C ALA A 95 -13.13 2.78 -2.52
N ALA A 96 -14.30 2.38 -2.02
CA ALA A 96 -14.48 1.14 -1.28
C ALA A 96 -14.16 -0.11 -2.13
N SER A 97 -14.67 -0.18 -3.37
CA SER A 97 -14.40 -1.29 -4.29
C SER A 97 -12.92 -1.39 -4.64
N LEU A 98 -12.27 -0.25 -4.87
CA LEU A 98 -10.86 -0.16 -5.20
C LEU A 98 -10.00 -0.67 -4.04
N ILE A 99 -10.29 -0.21 -2.82
CA ILE A 99 -9.58 -0.65 -1.61
C ILE A 99 -9.82 -2.14 -1.35
N ALA A 100 -11.06 -2.62 -1.47
CA ALA A 100 -11.37 -4.04 -1.28
C ALA A 100 -10.61 -4.94 -2.27
N ALA A 101 -10.51 -4.54 -3.54
CA ALA A 101 -9.73 -5.25 -4.55
C ALA A 101 -8.22 -5.22 -4.24
N ALA A 102 -7.70 -4.07 -3.79
CA ALA A 102 -6.30 -3.94 -3.40
C ALA A 102 -5.96 -4.83 -2.19
N ILE A 103 -6.80 -4.84 -1.16
CA ILE A 103 -6.62 -5.69 0.03
C ILE A 103 -6.63 -7.17 -0.35
N LEU A 104 -7.52 -7.59 -1.24
CA LEU A 104 -7.56 -8.97 -1.74
C LEU A 104 -6.24 -9.34 -2.42
N GLY A 105 -5.76 -8.50 -3.35
CA GLY A 105 -4.48 -8.71 -4.01
C GLY A 105 -3.30 -8.78 -3.03
N GLN A 106 -3.26 -7.89 -2.06
CA GLN A 106 -2.25 -7.87 -1.00
C GLN A 106 -2.28 -9.14 -0.14
N LEU A 107 -3.48 -9.61 0.23
CA LEU A 107 -3.63 -10.82 1.04
C LEU A 107 -3.16 -12.07 0.27
N VAL A 108 -3.52 -12.19 -1.00
CA VAL A 108 -3.07 -13.31 -1.84
C VAL A 108 -1.55 -13.28 -1.97
N ALA A 109 -0.97 -12.14 -2.35
CA ALA A 109 0.47 -12.00 -2.52
C ALA A 109 1.22 -12.28 -1.21
N SER A 110 0.79 -11.69 -0.09
CA SER A 110 1.43 -11.91 1.22
C SER A 110 1.33 -13.37 1.66
N THR A 111 0.20 -14.03 1.41
CA THR A 111 0.03 -15.45 1.75
C THR A 111 1.00 -16.35 0.97
N VAL A 112 1.24 -16.04 -0.31
CA VAL A 112 2.22 -16.77 -1.14
C VAL A 112 3.64 -16.49 -0.64
N ILE A 113 3.99 -15.23 -0.43
CA ILE A 113 5.31 -14.82 0.08
C ILE A 113 5.61 -15.48 1.43
N ASP A 114 4.66 -15.44 2.37
CA ASP A 114 4.79 -16.06 3.69
C ASP A 114 4.95 -17.59 3.60
N HIS A 115 4.20 -18.24 2.69
CA HIS A 115 4.25 -19.69 2.55
C HIS A 115 5.62 -20.19 2.12
N PHE A 116 6.24 -19.49 1.17
CA PHE A 116 7.56 -19.86 0.64
C PHE A 116 8.73 -19.17 1.36
N GLY A 117 8.47 -18.23 2.28
CA GLY A 117 9.50 -17.45 2.93
C GLY A 117 10.28 -16.54 1.96
N TRP A 118 9.65 -16.13 0.84
CA TRP A 118 10.30 -15.24 -0.11
C TRP A 118 10.61 -13.88 0.51
N LEU A 119 11.55 -13.16 -0.09
CA LEU A 119 11.95 -11.82 0.35
C LEU A 119 12.47 -11.79 1.80
N ASN A 120 12.98 -12.93 2.29
CA ASN A 120 13.56 -13.07 3.63
C ASN A 120 12.56 -12.84 4.79
N VAL A 121 11.26 -13.12 4.56
CA VAL A 121 10.25 -13.10 5.62
C VAL A 121 10.14 -14.48 6.31
N PRO A 122 9.70 -14.53 7.58
CA PRO A 122 9.48 -15.80 8.27
C PRO A 122 8.46 -16.68 7.52
N VAL A 123 8.77 -17.98 7.40
CA VAL A 123 7.86 -18.94 6.76
C VAL A 123 6.63 -19.16 7.62
N VAL A 124 5.46 -18.88 7.07
CA VAL A 124 4.16 -19.16 7.70
C VAL A 124 3.29 -19.94 6.70
N PRO A 125 3.17 -21.27 6.87
CA PRO A 125 2.44 -22.11 5.94
C PRO A 125 0.98 -21.71 5.78
N ILE A 126 0.45 -21.90 4.57
CA ILE A 126 -0.97 -21.74 4.29
C ILE A 126 -1.75 -22.74 5.13
N ASN A 127 -2.78 -22.25 5.82
CA ASN A 127 -3.71 -23.06 6.60
C ASN A 127 -5.16 -22.78 6.19
N LYS A 128 -6.08 -23.63 6.68
CA LYS A 128 -7.52 -23.52 6.34
C LYS A 128 -8.11 -22.15 6.69
N SER A 129 -7.70 -21.57 7.82
CA SER A 129 -8.20 -20.26 8.26
C SER A 129 -7.79 -19.14 7.30
N ARG A 130 -6.57 -19.17 6.76
CA ARG A 130 -6.09 -18.19 5.77
C ARG A 130 -6.87 -18.31 4.46
N ILE A 131 -7.15 -19.55 4.02
CA ILE A 131 -7.96 -19.78 2.80
C ILE A 131 -9.38 -19.26 3.00
N VAL A 132 -10.02 -19.60 4.12
CA VAL A 132 -11.37 -19.12 4.44
C VAL A 132 -11.40 -17.57 4.53
N GLY A 133 -10.41 -16.97 5.18
CA GLY A 133 -10.29 -15.51 5.26
C GLY A 133 -10.17 -14.85 3.88
N ALA A 134 -9.36 -15.41 2.99
CA ALA A 134 -9.22 -14.92 1.61
C ALA A 134 -10.54 -15.04 0.82
N VAL A 135 -11.24 -16.16 0.95
CA VAL A 135 -12.55 -16.36 0.30
C VAL A 135 -13.59 -15.37 0.82
N LEU A 136 -13.65 -15.15 2.13
CA LEU A 136 -14.58 -14.17 2.72
C LEU A 136 -14.28 -12.74 2.26
N LEU A 137 -13.01 -12.34 2.17
CA LEU A 137 -12.61 -11.05 1.63
C LEU A 137 -12.96 -10.92 0.14
N PHE A 138 -12.78 -11.97 -0.64
CA PHE A 138 -13.17 -11.99 -2.05
C PHE A 138 -14.67 -11.79 -2.23
N VAL A 139 -15.49 -12.53 -1.48
CA VAL A 139 -16.95 -12.38 -1.49
C VAL A 139 -17.35 -10.98 -1.03
N GLY A 140 -16.74 -10.46 0.04
CA GLY A 140 -16.98 -9.10 0.52
C GLY A 140 -16.65 -8.04 -0.55
N ALA A 141 -15.53 -8.20 -1.24
CA ALA A 141 -15.14 -7.29 -2.33
C ALA A 141 -16.14 -7.32 -3.50
N LEU A 142 -16.65 -8.50 -3.85
CA LEU A 142 -17.68 -8.62 -4.88
C LEU A 142 -19.00 -7.95 -4.48
N LEU A 143 -19.41 -8.09 -3.22
CA LEU A 143 -20.63 -7.47 -2.70
C LEU A 143 -20.52 -5.94 -2.64
N MET A 144 -19.30 -5.41 -2.46
CA MET A 144 -19.03 -3.96 -2.47
C MET A 144 -18.90 -3.38 -3.87
N ARG A 145 -18.87 -4.22 -4.90
CA ARG A 145 -18.82 -3.76 -6.28
C ARG A 145 -20.12 -3.04 -6.63
N ARG A 146 -20.01 -1.80 -7.08
CA ARG A 146 -21.17 -1.05 -7.59
C ARG A 146 -21.74 -1.80 -8.80
N THR A 147 -22.99 -2.19 -8.71
CA THR A 147 -23.80 -2.59 -9.86
C THR A 147 -24.18 -1.36 -10.67
#